data_3603b40ad1580881802a9979065f99ff
#
_entry.id   3603b40ad1580881802a9979065f99ff
#
_cell.length_a   1.000
_cell.length_b   1.000
_cell.length_c   1.000
_cell.angle_alpha   90.00
_cell.angle_beta   90.00
_cell.angle_gamma   90.00
#
_symmetry.space_group_name_H-M   'P 1'
#
loop_
_entity.id
_entity.type
_entity.pdbx_description
1 polymer ?
#
loop_
_entity_poly.entity_id
_entity_poly.type
_entity_poly.pdbx_seq_one_letter_code
_entity_poly.pdbx_strand_id
1 'polypeptide(L)'
;MDKAAWSGTTYRVREAIEKAGYEVVWIPYKASRMATNAIKAMYYLRYGWGTKFQYAYAYTRVLARSLDKEKIEEVDAVFFCGMGGLAHYCNISKPIFCLGDGTFRLLKDYYWKGVHPQVAKEIDHFDRIGINASTAEIRASRWAADSVVKDYGKASEHTYVLEFGANIDSIDANPIFPYRGGELQVLFSGVDWQRKGARKAIETIEILNRRGVKAHLLLVGLKEIPERYRDHPYITNIGFLNKNDEQQYRKYIETIRRAHVFLMPTTAECAGIVFSEASAFGIPSYTCLTGGTGSYVRNGINGYALPPDADASDFADTIIGSLNVAEQQRLHEGALRLYKERLNWDAWGRGLRKIIEQETK
;
A
#
# COMPACT_ATOMS: atom_id res chain seq x y z
N MET A 1 1.93 17.12 -10.13
CA MET A 1 1.40 15.75 -9.90
C MET A 1 0.79 15.71 -8.50
N ASP A 2 -0.38 15.11 -8.34
CA ASP A 2 -1.06 15.06 -7.04
C ASP A 2 -0.34 14.06 -6.09
N LYS A 3 0.25 14.60 -5.02
CA LYS A 3 0.89 13.78 -3.96
C LYS A 3 -0.14 13.00 -3.11
N ALA A 4 -1.45 13.25 -3.27
CA ALA A 4 -2.50 12.51 -2.58
C ALA A 4 -2.95 11.25 -3.36
N ALA A 5 -2.71 11.20 -4.69
CA ALA A 5 -3.10 10.08 -5.52
C ALA A 5 -2.42 8.79 -5.08
N TRP A 6 -3.24 7.75 -4.82
CA TRP A 6 -2.79 6.44 -4.33
C TRP A 6 -1.82 6.55 -3.12
N SER A 7 -2.21 7.37 -2.13
CA SER A 7 -1.41 7.65 -0.93
C SER A 7 -0.01 8.22 -1.21
N GLY A 8 0.18 8.91 -2.33
CA GLY A 8 1.46 9.46 -2.76
C GLY A 8 2.33 8.50 -3.59
N THR A 9 1.89 7.27 -3.78
CA THR A 9 2.69 6.23 -4.48
C THR A 9 3.04 6.64 -5.90
N THR A 10 2.07 7.16 -6.67
CA THR A 10 2.32 7.56 -8.08
C THR A 10 3.40 8.63 -8.19
N TYR A 11 3.41 9.58 -7.25
CA TYR A 11 4.44 10.62 -7.19
C TYR A 11 5.83 10.03 -6.90
N ARG A 12 5.91 9.15 -5.88
CA ARG A 12 7.17 8.50 -5.48
C ARG A 12 7.72 7.53 -6.53
N VAL A 13 6.84 6.81 -7.22
CA VAL A 13 7.22 5.95 -8.35
C VAL A 13 7.91 6.77 -9.44
N ARG A 14 7.34 7.92 -9.81
CA ARG A 14 7.97 8.81 -10.78
C ARG A 14 9.35 9.26 -10.32
N GLU A 15 9.47 9.79 -9.09
CA GLU A 15 10.77 10.21 -8.53
C GLU A 15 11.80 9.06 -8.55
N ALA A 16 11.36 7.84 -8.21
CA ALA A 16 12.23 6.66 -8.20
C ALA A 16 12.71 6.27 -9.60
N ILE A 17 11.85 6.40 -10.63
CA ILE A 17 12.20 6.14 -12.03
C ILE A 17 13.22 7.19 -12.51
N GLU A 18 12.98 8.49 -12.23
CA GLU A 18 13.89 9.58 -12.58
C GLU A 18 15.27 9.42 -11.89
N LYS A 19 15.28 9.07 -10.60
CA LYS A 19 16.53 8.77 -9.84
C LYS A 19 17.25 7.51 -10.34
N ALA A 20 16.52 6.56 -10.92
CA ALA A 20 17.12 5.38 -11.55
C ALA A 20 17.82 5.69 -12.89
N GLY A 21 17.71 6.94 -13.38
CA GLY A 21 18.40 7.42 -14.58
C GLY A 21 17.55 7.41 -15.85
N TYR A 22 16.23 7.30 -15.74
CA TYR A 22 15.31 7.38 -16.85
C TYR A 22 14.66 8.75 -16.96
N GLU A 23 14.47 9.24 -18.16
CA GLU A 23 13.62 10.40 -18.44
C GLU A 23 12.15 9.96 -18.44
N VAL A 24 11.30 10.68 -17.68
CA VAL A 24 9.88 10.34 -17.56
C VAL A 24 9.02 11.30 -18.38
N VAL A 25 8.48 10.83 -19.48
CA VAL A 25 7.46 11.52 -20.27
C VAL A 25 6.08 11.17 -19.73
N TRP A 26 5.39 12.17 -19.14
CA TRP A 26 4.06 11.97 -18.57
C TRP A 26 2.98 12.02 -19.65
N ILE A 27 2.27 10.90 -19.84
CA ILE A 27 1.17 10.78 -20.78
C ILE A 27 -0.14 10.63 -20.01
N PRO A 28 -0.92 11.73 -19.84
CA PRO A 28 -2.18 11.65 -19.12
C PRO A 28 -3.28 10.99 -19.98
N TYR A 29 -4.15 10.26 -19.32
CA TYR A 29 -5.39 9.77 -19.91
C TYR A 29 -6.60 10.32 -19.15
N LYS A 30 -7.64 10.73 -19.88
CA LYS A 30 -8.82 11.35 -19.27
C LYS A 30 -10.06 11.18 -20.15
N ALA A 31 -11.16 10.74 -19.55
CA ALA A 31 -12.46 10.85 -20.16
C ALA A 31 -13.06 12.26 -19.95
N SER A 32 -13.82 12.76 -20.92
CA SER A 32 -14.58 14.00 -20.70
C SER A 32 -15.59 13.82 -19.57
N ARG A 33 -15.94 14.91 -18.88
CA ARG A 33 -16.93 14.88 -17.78
C ARG A 33 -18.28 14.33 -18.26
N MET A 34 -18.67 14.67 -19.48
CA MET A 34 -19.93 14.21 -20.08
C MET A 34 -19.90 12.70 -20.31
N ALA A 35 -18.83 12.17 -20.95
CA ALA A 35 -18.65 10.72 -21.16
C ALA A 35 -18.59 9.97 -19.82
N THR A 36 -17.86 10.48 -18.85
CA THR A 36 -17.78 9.89 -17.49
C THR A 36 -19.15 9.79 -16.84
N ASN A 37 -19.93 10.88 -16.85
CA ASN A 37 -21.27 10.91 -16.24
C ASN A 37 -22.26 9.99 -16.98
N ALA A 38 -22.22 9.95 -18.31
CA ALA A 38 -23.09 9.09 -19.11
C ALA A 38 -22.82 7.61 -18.85
N ILE A 39 -21.54 7.20 -18.85
CA ILE A 39 -21.14 5.80 -18.57
C ILE A 39 -21.47 5.44 -17.12
N LYS A 40 -21.19 6.32 -16.16
CA LYS A 40 -21.52 6.13 -14.75
C LYS A 40 -23.04 5.92 -14.58
N ALA A 41 -23.87 6.77 -15.17
CA ALA A 41 -25.32 6.66 -15.10
C ALA A 41 -25.81 5.34 -15.71
N MET A 42 -25.31 4.97 -16.89
CA MET A 42 -25.64 3.70 -17.56
C MET A 42 -25.33 2.48 -16.66
N TYR A 43 -24.12 2.44 -16.06
CA TYR A 43 -23.74 1.32 -15.20
C TYR A 43 -24.53 1.30 -13.89
N TYR A 44 -24.82 2.46 -13.28
CA TYR A 44 -25.60 2.56 -12.06
C TYR A 44 -27.07 2.14 -12.26
N LEU A 45 -27.67 2.56 -13.38
CA LEU A 45 -29.03 2.14 -13.73
C LEU A 45 -29.13 0.64 -14.00
N ARG A 46 -28.11 0.06 -14.63
CA ARG A 46 -28.12 -1.35 -15.04
C ARG A 46 -27.65 -2.30 -13.93
N TYR A 47 -26.68 -1.91 -13.11
CA TYR A 47 -25.96 -2.79 -12.18
C TYR A 47 -25.95 -2.31 -10.73
N GLY A 48 -26.62 -1.20 -10.43
CA GLY A 48 -26.75 -0.64 -9.08
C GLY A 48 -25.66 0.37 -8.70
N TRP A 49 -25.93 1.10 -7.62
CA TRP A 49 -25.04 2.11 -7.07
C TRP A 49 -23.74 1.49 -6.55
N GLY A 50 -22.64 2.24 -6.65
CA GLY A 50 -21.33 1.81 -6.18
C GLY A 50 -20.60 0.86 -7.13
N THR A 51 -21.20 0.54 -8.29
CA THR A 51 -20.55 -0.23 -9.34
C THR A 51 -19.21 0.37 -9.74
N LYS A 52 -18.17 -0.46 -9.83
CA LYS A 52 -16.79 -0.08 -10.18
C LYS A 52 -16.63 0.22 -11.68
N PHE A 53 -17.49 1.09 -12.24
CA PHE A 53 -17.53 1.40 -13.68
C PHE A 53 -16.19 1.92 -14.24
N GLN A 54 -15.31 2.46 -13.38
CA GLN A 54 -14.00 2.98 -13.76
C GLN A 54 -13.08 1.91 -14.36
N TYR A 55 -13.31 0.66 -14.02
CA TYR A 55 -12.57 -0.50 -14.53
C TYR A 55 -13.39 -1.30 -15.56
N ALA A 56 -14.61 -0.86 -15.84
CA ALA A 56 -15.51 -1.54 -16.76
C ALA A 56 -15.20 -1.19 -18.22
N TYR A 57 -15.61 -2.08 -19.12
CA TYR A 57 -15.28 -2.08 -20.53
C TYR A 57 -15.54 -0.75 -21.26
N ALA A 58 -16.74 -0.15 -21.06
CA ALA A 58 -17.09 1.09 -21.73
C ALA A 58 -16.18 2.25 -21.33
N TYR A 59 -15.84 2.35 -20.05
CA TYR A 59 -15.04 3.47 -19.54
C TYR A 59 -13.56 3.32 -19.91
N THR A 60 -12.99 2.13 -19.76
CA THR A 60 -11.57 1.85 -20.05
C THR A 60 -11.24 2.07 -21.53
N ARG A 61 -12.17 1.77 -22.44
CA ARG A 61 -12.01 2.10 -23.87
C ARG A 61 -12.01 3.60 -24.16
N VAL A 62 -12.83 4.37 -23.45
CA VAL A 62 -12.81 5.85 -23.58
C VAL A 62 -11.48 6.40 -23.09
N LEU A 63 -10.96 5.88 -21.97
CA LEU A 63 -9.65 6.26 -21.43
C LEU A 63 -8.53 5.91 -22.42
N ALA A 64 -8.53 4.72 -22.99
CA ALA A 64 -7.50 4.28 -23.93
C ALA A 64 -7.46 5.16 -25.21
N ARG A 65 -8.63 5.62 -25.68
CA ARG A 65 -8.71 6.54 -26.84
C ARG A 65 -8.14 7.94 -26.55
N SER A 66 -8.00 8.31 -25.29
CA SER A 66 -7.45 9.61 -24.87
C SER A 66 -5.93 9.60 -24.69
N LEU A 67 -5.28 8.44 -24.78
CA LEU A 67 -3.83 8.35 -24.73
C LEU A 67 -3.21 8.94 -25.99
N ASP A 68 -2.17 9.72 -25.81
CA ASP A 68 -1.38 10.35 -26.86
C ASP A 68 -0.46 9.31 -27.50
N LYS A 69 -0.88 8.79 -28.67
CA LYS A 69 -0.16 7.73 -29.37
C LYS A 69 1.16 8.22 -29.96
N GLU A 70 1.24 9.47 -30.38
CA GLU A 70 2.48 10.05 -30.93
C GLU A 70 3.57 10.04 -29.85
N LYS A 71 3.24 10.51 -28.65
CA LYS A 71 4.17 10.44 -27.50
C LYS A 71 4.54 9.01 -27.08
N ILE A 72 3.63 8.04 -27.23
CA ILE A 72 3.94 6.64 -26.96
C ILE A 72 4.98 6.10 -27.93
N GLU A 73 4.94 6.51 -29.19
CA GLU A 73 5.93 6.08 -30.20
C GLU A 73 7.31 6.73 -29.99
N GLU A 74 7.38 7.88 -29.34
CA GLU A 74 8.62 8.63 -29.08
C GLU A 74 9.43 8.07 -27.89
N VAL A 75 8.85 7.20 -27.04
CA VAL A 75 9.52 6.65 -25.85
C VAL A 75 10.08 5.23 -26.12
N ASP A 76 11.08 4.83 -25.33
CA ASP A 76 11.70 3.49 -25.45
C ASP A 76 10.87 2.40 -24.76
N ALA A 77 10.12 2.76 -23.71
CA ALA A 77 9.27 1.84 -22.95
C ALA A 77 8.07 2.57 -22.34
N VAL A 78 6.99 1.84 -22.04
CA VAL A 78 5.79 2.39 -21.42
C VAL A 78 5.59 1.78 -20.02
N PHE A 79 5.35 2.64 -19.03
CA PHE A 79 5.13 2.23 -17.65
C PHE A 79 3.71 2.59 -17.19
N PHE A 80 2.89 1.60 -16.89
CA PHE A 80 1.56 1.78 -16.30
C PHE A 80 1.60 1.64 -14.79
N CYS A 81 1.28 2.72 -14.08
CA CYS A 81 1.07 2.72 -12.64
C CYS A 81 -0.41 2.47 -12.35
N GLY A 82 -0.81 1.20 -12.26
CA GLY A 82 -2.21 0.78 -12.36
C GLY A 82 -2.75 0.85 -13.80
N MET A 83 -3.99 0.44 -14.02
CA MET A 83 -4.70 0.52 -15.31
C MET A 83 -3.98 -0.13 -16.51
N GLY A 84 -3.17 -1.17 -16.27
CA GLY A 84 -2.39 -1.86 -17.31
C GLY A 84 -3.21 -2.37 -18.51
N GLY A 85 -4.49 -2.67 -18.32
CA GLY A 85 -5.39 -3.06 -19.40
C GLY A 85 -5.55 -2.03 -20.54
N LEU A 86 -5.20 -0.75 -20.29
CA LEU A 86 -5.18 0.27 -21.34
C LEU A 86 -4.16 -0.03 -22.44
N ALA A 87 -3.06 -0.68 -22.09
CA ALA A 87 -2.01 -1.08 -23.04
C ALA A 87 -2.54 -1.89 -24.21
N HIS A 88 -3.43 -2.85 -23.91
CA HIS A 88 -4.04 -3.70 -24.93
C HIS A 88 -4.82 -2.91 -25.99
N TYR A 89 -5.57 -1.87 -25.57
CA TYR A 89 -6.38 -1.08 -26.50
C TYR A 89 -5.57 -0.10 -27.35
N CYS A 90 -4.33 0.17 -26.97
CA CYS A 90 -3.47 1.14 -27.68
C CYS A 90 -2.57 0.49 -28.71
N ASN A 91 -2.47 -0.85 -28.74
CA ASN A 91 -1.60 -1.61 -29.62
C ASN A 91 -0.15 -1.10 -29.60
N ILE A 92 0.41 -1.01 -28.38
CA ILE A 92 1.75 -0.48 -28.13
C ILE A 92 2.79 -1.50 -28.58
N SER A 93 3.74 -1.09 -29.41
CA SER A 93 4.84 -1.92 -29.90
C SER A 93 6.07 -1.93 -28.99
N LYS A 94 6.11 -1.03 -28.04
CA LYS A 94 7.22 -0.85 -27.09
C LYS A 94 7.12 -1.80 -25.90
N PRO A 95 8.21 -2.10 -25.18
CA PRO A 95 8.15 -2.81 -23.91
C PRO A 95 7.19 -2.13 -22.90
N ILE A 96 6.34 -2.93 -22.26
CA ILE A 96 5.29 -2.45 -21.35
C ILE A 96 5.55 -3.01 -19.97
N PHE A 97 5.71 -2.12 -18.99
CA PHE A 97 5.85 -2.45 -17.58
C PHE A 97 4.60 -2.04 -16.82
N CYS A 98 4.00 -2.95 -16.05
CA CYS A 98 2.79 -2.69 -15.29
C CYS A 98 3.06 -2.82 -13.78
N LEU A 99 2.76 -1.77 -13.02
CA LEU A 99 2.81 -1.77 -11.56
C LEU A 99 1.41 -1.91 -10.96
N GLY A 100 1.26 -2.80 -9.96
CA GLY A 100 0.02 -2.93 -9.20
C GLY A 100 0.24 -3.53 -7.81
N ASP A 101 -0.70 -3.30 -6.91
CA ASP A 101 -0.70 -3.84 -5.53
C ASP A 101 -1.65 -5.02 -5.33
N GLY A 102 -2.46 -5.35 -6.34
CA GLY A 102 -3.36 -6.49 -6.36
C GLY A 102 -3.87 -6.77 -7.77
N THR A 103 -4.51 -7.91 -7.96
CA THR A 103 -5.32 -8.23 -9.14
C THR A 103 -6.80 -8.20 -8.77
N PHE A 104 -7.68 -8.09 -9.76
CA PHE A 104 -9.13 -8.10 -9.48
C PHE A 104 -9.57 -9.36 -8.71
N ARG A 105 -9.01 -10.52 -9.03
CA ARG A 105 -9.37 -11.78 -8.36
C ARG A 105 -9.03 -11.77 -6.87
N LEU A 106 -7.95 -11.12 -6.48
CA LEU A 106 -7.59 -10.91 -5.08
C LEU A 106 -8.46 -9.83 -4.41
N LEU A 107 -8.81 -8.76 -5.16
CA LEU A 107 -9.57 -7.65 -4.62
C LEU A 107 -11.07 -7.95 -4.48
N LYS A 108 -11.58 -8.85 -5.33
CA LYS A 108 -12.97 -9.30 -5.27
C LYS A 108 -13.25 -9.95 -3.91
N ASP A 109 -14.34 -9.51 -3.25
CA ASP A 109 -14.78 -9.95 -1.92
C ASP A 109 -13.80 -9.64 -0.76
N TYR A 110 -12.59 -9.21 -1.05
CA TYR A 110 -11.57 -8.78 -0.08
C TYR A 110 -11.66 -7.26 0.18
N TYR A 111 -11.46 -6.46 -0.86
CA TYR A 111 -11.62 -4.99 -0.84
C TYR A 111 -12.92 -4.53 -1.49
N TRP A 112 -13.37 -5.22 -2.50
CA TRP A 112 -14.51 -4.87 -3.35
C TRP A 112 -15.64 -5.85 -3.15
N LYS A 113 -16.42 -5.65 -2.10
CA LYS A 113 -17.58 -6.48 -1.79
C LYS A 113 -18.76 -6.12 -2.69
N GLY A 114 -19.55 -7.12 -3.06
CA GLY A 114 -20.82 -6.93 -3.78
C GLY A 114 -20.71 -6.40 -5.21
N VAL A 115 -19.58 -6.61 -5.89
CA VAL A 115 -19.44 -6.25 -7.31
C VAL A 115 -20.40 -7.10 -8.15
N HIS A 116 -21.25 -6.43 -8.97
CA HIS A 116 -22.18 -7.13 -9.83
C HIS A 116 -21.47 -8.14 -10.75
N PRO A 117 -21.99 -9.38 -10.94
CA PRO A 117 -21.28 -10.45 -11.68
C PRO A 117 -20.83 -10.07 -13.09
N GLN A 118 -21.66 -9.31 -13.83
CA GLN A 118 -21.28 -8.85 -15.17
C GLN A 118 -20.12 -7.86 -15.14
N VAL A 119 -20.13 -6.90 -14.19
CA VAL A 119 -19.04 -5.92 -14.02
C VAL A 119 -17.77 -6.63 -13.53
N ALA A 120 -17.91 -7.63 -12.68
CA ALA A 120 -16.78 -8.46 -12.24
C ALA A 120 -16.10 -9.16 -13.43
N LYS A 121 -16.86 -9.68 -14.40
CA LYS A 121 -16.30 -10.26 -15.61
C LYS A 121 -15.55 -9.25 -16.46
N GLU A 122 -16.07 -8.02 -16.56
CA GLU A 122 -15.42 -6.94 -17.33
C GLU A 122 -14.10 -6.52 -16.70
N ILE A 123 -14.06 -6.42 -15.36
CA ILE A 123 -12.85 -6.04 -14.61
C ILE A 123 -11.80 -7.17 -14.68
N ASP A 124 -12.20 -8.44 -14.48
CA ASP A 124 -11.30 -9.59 -14.63
C ASP A 124 -10.70 -9.66 -16.04
N HIS A 125 -11.53 -9.39 -17.05
CA HIS A 125 -11.07 -9.30 -18.43
C HIS A 125 -10.07 -8.16 -18.64
N PHE A 126 -10.33 -6.99 -18.06
CA PHE A 126 -9.43 -5.82 -18.16
C PHE A 126 -8.06 -6.11 -17.54
N ASP A 127 -8.01 -6.75 -16.36
CA ASP A 127 -6.74 -7.19 -15.76
C ASP A 127 -6.04 -8.21 -16.68
N ARG A 128 -6.77 -9.21 -17.16
CA ARG A 128 -6.22 -10.27 -18.03
C ARG A 128 -5.56 -9.71 -19.30
N ILE A 129 -6.24 -8.81 -20.00
CA ILE A 129 -5.69 -8.23 -21.22
C ILE A 129 -4.47 -7.33 -20.95
N GLY A 130 -4.43 -6.65 -19.81
CA GLY A 130 -3.28 -5.86 -19.39
C GLY A 130 -2.07 -6.72 -19.04
N ILE A 131 -2.28 -7.73 -18.21
CA ILE A 131 -1.23 -8.69 -17.83
C ILE A 131 -0.66 -9.42 -19.05
N ASN A 132 -1.51 -9.81 -20.00
CA ASN A 132 -1.06 -10.47 -21.22
C ASN A 132 -0.31 -9.51 -22.17
N ALA A 133 -0.68 -8.23 -22.20
CA ALA A 133 -0.02 -7.23 -23.04
C ALA A 133 1.30 -6.72 -22.43
N SER A 134 1.51 -6.88 -21.12
CA SER A 134 2.74 -6.41 -20.47
C SER A 134 3.95 -7.25 -20.85
N THR A 135 5.11 -6.61 -21.00
CA THR A 135 6.42 -7.26 -21.04
C THR A 135 6.73 -7.82 -19.65
N ALA A 136 6.59 -6.99 -18.61
CA ALA A 136 6.79 -7.41 -17.23
C ALA A 136 5.72 -6.85 -16.28
N GLU A 137 5.36 -7.67 -15.31
CA GLU A 137 4.46 -7.35 -14.21
C GLU A 137 5.27 -7.10 -12.94
N ILE A 138 5.10 -5.93 -12.34
CA ILE A 138 5.75 -5.51 -11.10
C ILE A 138 4.69 -5.40 -10.03
N ARG A 139 4.82 -6.19 -8.98
CA ARG A 139 3.81 -6.23 -7.92
C ARG A 139 4.39 -5.80 -6.57
N ALA A 140 3.59 -5.06 -5.80
CA ALA A 140 3.99 -4.51 -4.52
C ALA A 140 4.14 -5.57 -3.40
N SER A 141 3.75 -6.82 -3.66
CA SER A 141 3.85 -7.92 -2.71
C SER A 141 3.93 -9.28 -3.41
N ARG A 142 4.45 -10.28 -2.69
CA ARG A 142 4.43 -11.67 -3.17
C ARG A 142 3.00 -12.17 -3.40
N TRP A 143 2.07 -11.83 -2.51
CA TRP A 143 0.64 -12.16 -2.65
C TRP A 143 0.04 -11.69 -3.98
N ALA A 144 0.37 -10.46 -4.40
CA ALA A 144 -0.11 -9.92 -5.66
C ALA A 144 0.61 -10.56 -6.87
N ALA A 145 1.91 -10.82 -6.77
CA ALA A 145 2.69 -11.49 -7.82
C ALA A 145 2.24 -12.94 -8.04
N ASP A 146 1.97 -13.68 -6.96
CA ASP A 146 1.48 -15.04 -7.04
C ASP A 146 0.14 -15.14 -7.78
N SER A 147 -0.75 -14.18 -7.62
CA SER A 147 -2.02 -14.13 -8.37
C SER A 147 -1.79 -13.85 -9.87
N VAL A 148 -0.86 -12.97 -10.22
CA VAL A 148 -0.50 -12.73 -11.62
C VAL A 148 -0.09 -14.03 -12.31
N VAL A 149 0.72 -14.83 -11.64
CA VAL A 149 1.17 -16.14 -12.18
C VAL A 149 0.04 -17.18 -12.14
N LYS A 150 -0.59 -17.40 -10.98
CA LYS A 150 -1.55 -18.51 -10.78
C LYS A 150 -2.90 -18.26 -11.42
N ASP A 151 -3.43 -17.03 -11.32
CA ASP A 151 -4.81 -16.73 -11.74
C ASP A 151 -4.88 -16.21 -13.18
N TYR A 152 -3.80 -15.58 -13.66
CA TYR A 152 -3.77 -14.96 -14.99
C TYR A 152 -2.78 -15.63 -15.96
N GLY A 153 -1.91 -16.52 -15.47
CA GLY A 153 -1.02 -17.33 -16.30
C GLY A 153 0.19 -16.60 -16.86
N LYS A 154 0.57 -15.44 -16.29
CA LYS A 154 1.82 -14.77 -16.64
C LYS A 154 3.00 -15.63 -16.21
N ALA A 155 4.01 -15.73 -17.04
CA ALA A 155 5.23 -16.45 -16.71
C ALA A 155 5.94 -15.84 -15.48
N SER A 156 6.44 -16.69 -14.60
CA SER A 156 7.08 -16.27 -13.34
C SER A 156 8.33 -15.43 -13.56
N GLU A 157 9.07 -15.69 -14.64
CA GLU A 157 10.28 -14.97 -15.06
C GLU A 157 9.99 -13.52 -15.49
N HIS A 158 8.75 -13.19 -15.85
CA HIS A 158 8.26 -11.85 -16.19
C HIS A 158 7.37 -11.23 -15.10
N THR A 159 7.41 -11.80 -13.88
CA THR A 159 6.61 -11.33 -12.73
C THR A 159 7.49 -11.04 -11.54
N TYR A 160 7.61 -9.78 -11.18
CA TYR A 160 8.56 -9.27 -10.18
C TYR A 160 7.85 -8.74 -8.95
N VAL A 161 8.54 -8.77 -7.82
CA VAL A 161 8.10 -8.15 -6.57
C VAL A 161 9.03 -6.98 -6.24
N LEU A 162 8.46 -5.78 -6.19
CA LEU A 162 9.10 -4.59 -5.65
C LEU A 162 8.14 -3.97 -4.63
N GLU A 163 8.44 -4.13 -3.37
CA GLU A 163 7.65 -3.56 -2.28
C GLU A 163 7.69 -2.03 -2.33
N PHE A 164 6.57 -1.38 -2.06
CA PHE A 164 6.51 0.08 -2.01
C PHE A 164 7.40 0.63 -0.90
N GLY A 165 8.15 1.67 -1.21
CA GLY A 165 8.93 2.42 -0.25
C GLY A 165 8.07 3.25 0.71
N ALA A 166 8.68 3.75 1.76
CA ALA A 166 8.06 4.69 2.68
C ALA A 166 7.69 6.00 1.98
N ASN A 167 6.46 6.48 2.16
CA ASN A 167 5.99 7.77 1.60
C ASN A 167 6.30 8.93 2.56
N ILE A 168 7.55 9.01 2.98
CA ILE A 168 8.16 10.10 3.74
C ILE A 168 9.40 10.59 3.01
N ASP A 169 9.85 11.79 3.29
CA ASP A 169 11.09 12.30 2.72
C ASP A 169 12.27 11.60 3.37
N SER A 170 13.28 11.22 2.58
CA SER A 170 14.42 10.43 3.06
C SER A 170 15.23 11.15 4.17
N ILE A 171 15.25 12.47 4.16
CA ILE A 171 15.90 13.29 5.19
C ILE A 171 15.22 13.14 6.57
N ASP A 172 13.93 12.79 6.58
CA ASP A 172 13.15 12.62 7.81
C ASP A 172 13.19 11.18 8.36
N ALA A 173 13.70 10.24 7.57
CA ALA A 173 13.84 8.83 7.94
C ALA A 173 15.03 8.60 8.89
N ASN A 174 14.96 9.22 10.07
CA ASN A 174 16.01 9.10 11.08
C ASN A 174 15.58 8.06 12.13
N PRO A 175 16.42 7.04 12.40
CA PRO A 175 16.16 6.04 13.43
C PRO A 175 15.89 6.66 14.80
N ILE A 176 14.98 6.03 15.53
CA ILE A 176 14.72 6.33 16.95
C ILE A 176 15.38 5.26 17.82
N PHE A 177 15.44 5.51 19.11
CA PHE A 177 15.92 4.48 20.03
C PHE A 177 14.83 3.41 20.27
N PRO A 178 15.20 2.10 20.33
CA PRO A 178 14.26 1.05 20.66
C PRO A 178 13.73 1.21 22.09
N TYR A 179 12.57 0.61 22.37
CA TYR A 179 11.97 0.62 23.71
C TYR A 179 12.91 0.00 24.75
N ARG A 180 13.11 0.69 25.88
CA ARG A 180 13.96 0.26 26.98
C ARG A 180 13.26 0.29 28.34
N GLY A 181 11.94 0.40 28.34
CA GLY A 181 11.10 0.50 29.55
C GLY A 181 10.35 1.82 29.65
N GLY A 182 9.54 1.96 30.70
CA GLY A 182 8.65 3.09 30.89
C GLY A 182 7.30 2.93 30.19
N GLU A 183 6.70 4.03 29.75
CA GLU A 183 5.44 4.01 29.00
C GLU A 183 5.68 3.61 27.54
N LEU A 184 5.01 2.56 27.10
CA LEU A 184 5.06 2.07 25.73
C LEU A 184 4.18 2.94 24.83
N GLN A 185 4.78 3.73 23.97
CA GLN A 185 4.06 4.50 22.97
C GLN A 185 3.80 3.63 21.74
N VAL A 186 2.54 3.39 21.43
CA VAL A 186 2.09 2.56 20.29
C VAL A 186 1.46 3.44 19.24
N LEU A 187 1.93 3.34 18.00
CA LEU A 187 1.40 4.07 16.87
C LEU A 187 0.41 3.21 16.09
N PHE A 188 -0.74 3.76 15.76
CA PHE A 188 -1.65 3.28 14.73
C PHE A 188 -1.75 4.35 13.63
N SER A 189 -1.60 3.96 12.36
CA SER A 189 -1.78 4.88 11.22
C SER A 189 -2.68 4.27 10.16
N GLY A 190 -3.87 4.85 9.96
CA GLY A 190 -4.83 4.37 8.96
C GLY A 190 -6.08 5.24 8.88
N VAL A 191 -6.72 5.25 7.71
CA VAL A 191 -7.89 6.11 7.42
C VAL A 191 -9.25 5.39 7.53
N ASP A 192 -9.22 4.08 7.71
CA ASP A 192 -10.43 3.24 7.77
C ASP A 192 -10.49 2.50 9.12
N TRP A 193 -11.47 2.87 9.92
CA TRP A 193 -11.67 2.34 11.27
C TRP A 193 -11.80 0.81 11.31
N GLN A 194 -12.63 0.25 10.46
CA GLN A 194 -12.94 -1.18 10.50
C GLN A 194 -11.83 -2.00 9.85
N ARG A 195 -11.51 -1.68 8.60
CA ARG A 195 -10.55 -2.44 7.81
C ARG A 195 -9.15 -2.43 8.42
N LYS A 196 -8.71 -1.30 8.95
CA LYS A 196 -7.38 -1.16 9.59
C LYS A 196 -7.32 -1.71 11.02
N GLY A 197 -8.46 -2.09 11.61
CA GLY A 197 -8.53 -2.74 12.91
C GLY A 197 -8.31 -1.80 14.10
N ALA A 198 -8.74 -0.53 13.99
CA ALA A 198 -8.55 0.46 15.06
C ALA A 198 -9.16 0.01 16.40
N ARG A 199 -10.35 -0.62 16.35
CA ARG A 199 -10.98 -1.20 17.55
C ARG A 199 -10.09 -2.25 18.20
N LYS A 200 -9.57 -3.21 17.43
CA LYS A 200 -8.70 -4.27 17.95
C LYS A 200 -7.40 -3.68 18.53
N ALA A 201 -6.83 -2.63 17.88
CA ALA A 201 -5.68 -1.93 18.44
C ALA A 201 -5.97 -1.32 19.81
N ILE A 202 -7.12 -0.66 19.98
CA ILE A 202 -7.55 -0.10 21.28
C ILE A 202 -7.71 -1.20 22.34
N GLU A 203 -8.44 -2.27 22.02
CA GLU A 203 -8.63 -3.41 22.91
C GLU A 203 -7.27 -4.04 23.33
N THR A 204 -6.29 -4.08 22.42
CA THR A 204 -4.91 -4.51 22.74
C THR A 204 -4.26 -3.61 23.79
N ILE A 205 -4.39 -2.29 23.64
CA ILE A 205 -3.84 -1.34 24.62
C ILE A 205 -4.50 -1.48 25.98
N GLU A 206 -5.81 -1.67 26.03
CA GLU A 206 -6.53 -1.93 27.28
C GLU A 206 -6.02 -3.21 27.96
N ILE A 207 -5.78 -4.28 27.20
CA ILE A 207 -5.23 -5.53 27.73
C ILE A 207 -3.80 -5.33 28.25
N LEU A 208 -2.93 -4.64 27.51
CA LEU A 208 -1.56 -4.32 27.94
C LEU A 208 -1.58 -3.62 29.30
N ASN A 209 -2.39 -2.57 29.45
CA ASN A 209 -2.51 -1.84 30.72
C ASN A 209 -3.05 -2.71 31.87
N ARG A 210 -4.08 -3.54 31.63
CA ARG A 210 -4.59 -4.49 32.62
C ARG A 210 -3.53 -5.51 33.08
N ARG A 211 -2.58 -5.86 32.20
CA ARG A 211 -1.47 -6.78 32.47
C ARG A 211 -0.22 -6.09 33.03
N GLY A 212 -0.31 -4.80 33.37
CA GLY A 212 0.76 -4.03 34.01
C GLY A 212 1.76 -3.38 33.08
N VAL A 213 1.56 -3.48 31.75
CA VAL A 213 2.36 -2.74 30.76
C VAL A 213 1.71 -1.38 30.55
N LYS A 214 2.33 -0.31 31.04
CA LYS A 214 1.86 1.07 30.77
C LYS A 214 1.99 1.34 29.27
N ALA A 215 0.87 1.36 28.55
CA ALA A 215 0.83 1.56 27.12
C ALA A 215 -0.11 2.68 26.72
N HIS A 216 0.28 3.49 25.75
CA HIS A 216 -0.50 4.60 25.23
C HIS A 216 -0.57 4.54 23.70
N LEU A 217 -1.77 4.72 23.11
CA LEU A 217 -2.04 4.63 21.69
C LEU A 217 -2.12 6.00 21.02
N LEU A 218 -1.29 6.23 20.02
CA LEU A 218 -1.34 7.38 19.14
C LEU A 218 -2.09 7.00 17.86
N LEU A 219 -3.33 7.48 17.71
CA LEU A 219 -4.16 7.22 16.53
C LEU A 219 -3.96 8.31 15.48
N VAL A 220 -3.47 7.96 14.31
CA VAL A 220 -3.27 8.85 13.16
C VAL A 220 -4.10 8.38 11.98
N GLY A 221 -4.66 9.34 11.23
CA GLY A 221 -5.37 9.11 9.96
C GLY A 221 -6.88 9.00 10.08
N LEU A 222 -7.42 8.72 11.25
CA LEU A 222 -8.86 8.65 11.48
C LEU A 222 -9.44 10.06 11.61
N LYS A 223 -10.39 10.41 10.76
CA LYS A 223 -11.11 11.71 10.86
C LYS A 223 -12.00 11.77 12.08
N GLU A 224 -12.67 10.67 12.35
CA GLU A 224 -13.59 10.51 13.47
C GLU A 224 -13.35 9.18 14.17
N ILE A 225 -13.50 9.16 15.48
CA ILE A 225 -13.49 7.96 16.30
C ILE A 225 -14.84 7.87 17.03
N PRO A 226 -15.33 6.66 17.37
CA PRO A 226 -16.56 6.51 18.15
C PRO A 226 -16.49 7.27 19.47
N GLU A 227 -17.61 7.88 19.87
CA GLU A 227 -17.70 8.77 21.03
C GLU A 227 -17.14 8.16 22.32
N ARG A 228 -17.41 6.87 22.55
CA ARG A 228 -16.89 6.11 23.70
C ARG A 228 -15.36 6.08 23.84
N TYR A 229 -14.62 6.45 22.80
CA TYR A 229 -13.16 6.47 22.80
C TYR A 229 -12.55 7.88 22.81
N ARG A 230 -13.38 8.94 22.79
CA ARG A 230 -12.88 10.34 22.71
C ARG A 230 -12.03 10.72 23.92
N ASP A 231 -12.50 10.38 25.11
CA ASP A 231 -11.83 10.71 26.38
C ASP A 231 -11.18 9.47 27.02
N HIS A 232 -10.76 8.52 26.20
CA HIS A 232 -10.17 7.27 26.69
C HIS A 232 -8.76 7.52 27.26
N PRO A 233 -8.44 7.08 28.51
CA PRO A 233 -7.22 7.46 29.21
C PRO A 233 -5.92 7.01 28.53
N TYR A 234 -5.99 5.96 27.71
CA TYR A 234 -4.82 5.39 27.01
C TYR A 234 -4.75 5.72 25.54
N ILE A 235 -5.51 6.71 25.05
CA ILE A 235 -5.58 7.03 23.62
C ILE A 235 -5.40 8.52 23.38
N THR A 236 -4.56 8.88 22.44
CA THR A 236 -4.53 10.22 21.85
C THR A 236 -4.93 10.13 20.39
N ASN A 237 -6.09 10.70 20.03
CA ASN A 237 -6.49 10.82 18.64
C ASN A 237 -5.85 12.07 18.02
N ILE A 238 -4.84 11.86 17.15
CA ILE A 238 -4.15 12.92 16.41
C ILE A 238 -5.02 13.42 15.24
N GLY A 239 -5.92 12.57 14.74
CA GLY A 239 -6.76 12.85 13.59
C GLY A 239 -6.08 12.61 12.25
N PHE A 240 -6.75 13.02 11.17
CA PHE A 240 -6.21 12.94 9.82
C PHE A 240 -5.15 14.04 9.60
N LEU A 241 -4.00 13.64 9.08
CA LEU A 241 -2.90 14.54 8.71
C LEU A 241 -2.66 14.48 7.21
N ASN A 242 -2.80 15.63 6.54
CA ASN A 242 -2.54 15.76 5.10
C ASN A 242 -1.03 15.92 4.86
N LYS A 243 -0.39 14.92 4.29
CA LYS A 243 1.05 14.95 4.01
C LYS A 243 1.45 15.96 2.90
N ASN A 244 0.51 16.58 2.21
CA ASN A 244 0.78 17.69 1.28
C ASN A 244 0.87 19.05 1.99
N ASP A 245 0.41 19.13 3.23
CA ASP A 245 0.55 20.28 4.10
C ASP A 245 1.82 20.14 4.96
N GLU A 246 2.71 21.07 4.89
CA GLU A 246 4.03 20.98 5.54
C GLU A 246 3.91 20.88 7.08
N GLN A 247 3.00 21.62 7.70
CA GLN A 247 2.83 21.61 9.15
C GLN A 247 2.24 20.26 9.62
N GLN A 248 1.25 19.74 8.89
CA GLN A 248 0.65 18.45 9.19
C GLN A 248 1.62 17.30 8.91
N TYR A 249 2.44 17.41 7.86
CA TYR A 249 3.51 16.45 7.59
C TYR A 249 4.55 16.43 8.71
N ARG A 250 5.02 17.58 9.17
CA ARG A 250 5.94 17.68 10.33
C ARG A 250 5.31 17.04 11.58
N LYS A 251 4.04 17.33 11.87
CA LYS A 251 3.31 16.70 12.98
C LYS A 251 3.23 15.18 12.82
N TYR A 252 3.06 14.67 11.60
CA TYR A 252 3.09 13.24 11.31
C TYR A 252 4.44 12.62 11.66
N ILE A 253 5.55 13.22 11.21
CA ILE A 253 6.91 12.76 11.51
C ILE A 253 7.20 12.79 13.01
N GLU A 254 6.85 13.88 13.69
CA GLU A 254 7.00 13.99 15.16
C GLU A 254 6.20 12.92 15.90
N THR A 255 4.99 12.60 15.41
CA THR A 255 4.16 11.54 16.00
C THR A 255 4.80 10.17 15.82
N ILE A 256 5.32 9.84 14.63
CA ILE A 256 6.04 8.59 14.40
C ILE A 256 7.24 8.49 15.34
N ARG A 257 8.03 9.54 15.48
CA ARG A 257 9.24 9.56 16.31
C ARG A 257 9.00 9.30 17.79
N ARG A 258 7.75 9.45 18.26
CA ARG A 258 7.37 9.12 19.65
C ARG A 258 7.08 7.64 19.84
N ALA A 259 6.84 6.89 18.77
CA ALA A 259 6.36 5.53 18.85
C ALA A 259 7.50 4.52 19.08
N HIS A 260 7.26 3.55 19.93
CA HIS A 260 8.15 2.40 20.15
C HIS A 260 7.68 1.16 19.36
N VAL A 261 6.37 1.09 19.08
CA VAL A 261 5.70 -0.03 18.40
C VAL A 261 4.69 0.53 17.40
N PHE A 262 4.62 -0.07 16.24
CA PHE A 262 3.56 0.16 15.28
C PHE A 262 2.56 -1.00 15.30
N LEU A 263 1.29 -0.71 15.61
CA LEU A 263 0.21 -1.70 15.71
C LEU A 263 -0.91 -1.38 14.74
N MET A 264 -1.08 -2.20 13.71
CA MET A 264 -2.20 -2.09 12.78
C MET A 264 -2.75 -3.50 12.48
N PRO A 265 -3.68 -4.02 13.29
CA PRO A 265 -4.28 -5.35 13.12
C PRO A 265 -5.32 -5.35 12.01
N THR A 266 -4.85 -5.05 10.79
CA THR A 266 -5.69 -4.87 9.60
C THR A 266 -6.35 -6.16 9.14
N THR A 267 -7.59 -6.08 8.66
CA THR A 267 -8.32 -7.23 8.11
C THR A 267 -8.10 -7.39 6.61
N ALA A 268 -7.66 -6.33 5.93
CA ALA A 268 -7.36 -6.36 4.50
C ALA A 268 -6.31 -5.29 4.13
N GLU A 269 -5.23 -5.72 3.43
CA GLU A 269 -4.14 -4.86 2.98
C GLU A 269 -3.44 -5.43 1.74
N CYS A 270 -3.38 -4.69 0.64
CA CYS A 270 -2.69 -5.14 -0.58
C CYS A 270 -1.17 -4.94 -0.52
N ALA A 271 -0.78 -3.81 0.03
CA ALA A 271 0.60 -3.43 0.28
C ALA A 271 0.74 -3.02 1.75
N GLY A 272 1.42 -2.07 2.13
CA GLY A 272 1.50 -1.65 3.53
C GLY A 272 2.56 -0.58 3.70
N ILE A 273 2.40 0.51 2.94
CA ILE A 273 3.33 1.64 2.94
C ILE A 273 3.65 2.12 4.36
N VAL A 274 2.67 2.10 5.25
CA VAL A 274 2.86 2.49 6.67
C VAL A 274 3.84 1.59 7.42
N PHE A 275 3.98 0.32 7.03
CA PHE A 275 5.01 -0.57 7.59
C PHE A 275 6.41 -0.21 7.07
N SER A 276 6.51 0.26 5.81
CA SER A 276 7.76 0.83 5.29
C SER A 276 8.11 2.13 6.02
N GLU A 277 7.12 2.96 6.34
CA GLU A 277 7.30 4.19 7.11
C GLU A 277 7.75 3.87 8.56
N ALA A 278 7.13 2.90 9.23
CA ALA A 278 7.58 2.45 10.56
C ALA A 278 9.02 1.89 10.51
N SER A 279 9.33 1.08 9.50
CA SER A 279 10.67 0.51 9.32
C SER A 279 11.75 1.56 9.09
N ALA A 280 11.43 2.71 8.47
CA ALA A 280 12.35 3.83 8.28
C ALA A 280 12.86 4.43 9.60
N PHE A 281 12.07 4.33 10.66
CA PHE A 281 12.44 4.77 12.02
C PHE A 281 12.93 3.63 12.91
N GLY A 282 12.99 2.40 12.41
CA GLY A 282 13.34 1.23 13.20
C GLY A 282 12.22 0.79 14.16
N ILE A 283 10.97 1.11 13.87
CA ILE A 283 9.83 0.78 14.73
C ILE A 283 9.31 -0.61 14.38
N PRO A 284 9.32 -1.59 15.32
CA PRO A 284 8.74 -2.90 15.09
C PRO A 284 7.24 -2.83 14.81
N SER A 285 6.78 -3.61 13.82
CA SER A 285 5.39 -3.60 13.35
C SER A 285 4.64 -4.86 13.75
N TYR A 286 3.39 -4.71 14.23
CA TYR A 286 2.49 -5.80 14.58
C TYR A 286 1.21 -5.68 13.76
N THR A 287 0.87 -6.74 13.03
CA THR A 287 -0.26 -6.74 12.07
C THR A 287 -0.88 -8.13 11.94
N CYS A 288 -1.98 -8.26 11.19
CA CYS A 288 -2.46 -9.56 10.75
C CYS A 288 -1.76 -9.98 9.45
N LEU A 289 -1.46 -11.28 9.31
CA LEU A 289 -0.97 -11.87 8.07
C LEU A 289 -2.14 -11.98 7.07
N THR A 290 -2.36 -10.93 6.31
CA THR A 290 -3.44 -10.85 5.32
C THR A 290 -2.98 -10.09 4.07
N GLY A 291 -3.40 -10.57 2.89
CA GLY A 291 -3.00 -9.94 1.63
C GLY A 291 -1.49 -9.82 1.49
N GLY A 292 -1.02 -8.60 1.22
CA GLY A 292 0.40 -8.31 1.02
C GLY A 292 1.21 -8.02 2.28
N THR A 293 0.62 -8.03 3.49
CA THR A 293 1.31 -7.62 4.73
C THR A 293 2.59 -8.42 5.00
N GLY A 294 2.62 -9.72 4.66
CA GLY A 294 3.79 -10.59 4.85
C GLY A 294 5.02 -10.21 4.01
N SER A 295 4.86 -9.36 3.00
CA SER A 295 5.99 -8.79 2.25
C SER A 295 6.67 -7.65 3.02
N TYR A 296 5.93 -6.97 3.89
CA TYR A 296 6.38 -5.79 4.64
C TYR A 296 6.74 -6.09 6.10
N VAL A 297 6.00 -7.00 6.74
CA VAL A 297 6.24 -7.40 8.13
C VAL A 297 6.64 -8.86 8.17
N ARG A 298 7.87 -9.12 8.64
CA ARG A 298 8.47 -10.46 8.71
C ARG A 298 8.71 -10.84 10.15
N ASN A 299 8.10 -11.97 10.55
CA ASN A 299 8.15 -12.46 11.92
C ASN A 299 9.58 -12.59 12.44
N GLY A 300 9.84 -11.95 13.57
CA GLY A 300 11.14 -11.96 14.23
C GLY A 300 12.23 -11.16 13.50
N ILE A 301 11.90 -10.38 12.44
CA ILE A 301 12.85 -9.51 11.75
C ILE A 301 12.52 -8.04 12.05
N ASN A 302 11.36 -7.56 11.62
CA ASN A 302 10.91 -6.18 11.85
C ASN A 302 9.57 -6.10 12.57
N GLY A 303 9.14 -7.18 13.21
CA GLY A 303 7.86 -7.26 13.91
C GLY A 303 7.24 -8.64 13.82
N TYR A 304 5.91 -8.68 13.93
CA TYR A 304 5.13 -9.91 13.88
C TYR A 304 3.83 -9.71 13.11
N ALA A 305 3.58 -10.61 12.15
CA ALA A 305 2.32 -10.74 11.45
C ALA A 305 1.60 -11.98 12.02
N LEU A 306 0.51 -11.76 12.76
CA LEU A 306 -0.28 -12.79 13.42
C LEU A 306 -1.31 -13.40 12.46
N PRO A 307 -1.88 -14.56 12.75
CA PRO A 307 -2.99 -15.12 11.97
C PRO A 307 -4.14 -14.11 11.77
N PRO A 308 -4.90 -14.18 10.67
CA PRO A 308 -5.97 -13.22 10.39
C PRO A 308 -7.09 -13.18 11.44
N ASP A 309 -7.31 -14.28 12.15
CA ASP A 309 -8.28 -14.47 13.23
C ASP A 309 -7.75 -14.09 14.60
N ALA A 310 -6.46 -13.75 14.74
CA ALA A 310 -5.86 -13.31 16.01
C ALA A 310 -6.66 -12.17 16.63
N ASP A 311 -6.94 -12.29 17.92
CA ASP A 311 -7.68 -11.31 18.69
C ASP A 311 -6.77 -10.26 19.39
N ALA A 312 -7.34 -9.37 20.16
CA ALA A 312 -6.58 -8.33 20.86
C ALA A 312 -5.67 -8.91 21.96
N SER A 313 -6.01 -10.08 22.53
CA SER A 313 -5.18 -10.77 23.53
C SER A 313 -3.92 -11.35 22.87
N ASP A 314 -4.05 -11.96 21.71
CA ASP A 314 -2.92 -12.51 20.94
C ASP A 314 -1.90 -11.43 20.59
N PHE A 315 -2.38 -10.24 20.18
CA PHE A 315 -1.52 -9.08 19.96
C PHE A 315 -0.85 -8.60 21.24
N ALA A 316 -1.58 -8.53 22.36
CA ALA A 316 -1.00 -8.15 23.65
C ALA A 316 0.06 -9.15 24.11
N ASP A 317 -0.18 -10.45 23.98
CA ASP A 317 0.78 -11.51 24.32
C ASP A 317 2.05 -11.42 23.47
N THR A 318 1.89 -11.22 22.17
CA THR A 318 3.01 -11.07 21.23
C THR A 318 3.84 -9.82 21.54
N ILE A 319 3.18 -8.70 21.83
CA ILE A 319 3.88 -7.46 22.21
C ILE A 319 4.63 -7.67 23.53
N ILE A 320 3.99 -8.19 24.58
CA ILE A 320 4.62 -8.45 25.89
C ILE A 320 5.84 -9.37 25.72
N GLY A 321 5.69 -10.47 24.99
CA GLY A 321 6.78 -11.42 24.75
C GLY A 321 8.00 -10.81 24.06
N SER A 322 7.79 -9.72 23.31
CA SER A 322 8.85 -9.02 22.57
C SER A 322 9.39 -7.76 23.26
N LEU A 323 8.90 -7.38 24.45
CA LEU A 323 9.33 -6.14 25.12
C LEU A 323 10.70 -6.23 25.83
N ASN A 324 11.36 -7.39 25.87
CA ASN A 324 12.72 -7.46 26.39
C ASN A 324 13.71 -6.70 25.50
N VAL A 325 14.75 -6.12 26.14
CA VAL A 325 15.71 -5.21 25.47
C VAL A 325 16.39 -5.85 24.27
N ALA A 326 16.79 -7.12 24.36
CA ALA A 326 17.47 -7.81 23.27
C ALA A 326 16.58 -8.00 22.05
N GLU A 327 15.33 -8.39 22.28
CA GLU A 327 14.35 -8.58 21.20
C GLU A 327 13.97 -7.24 20.54
N GLN A 328 13.73 -6.21 21.34
CA GLN A 328 13.44 -4.86 20.80
C GLN A 328 14.61 -4.32 19.98
N GLN A 329 15.85 -4.53 20.43
CA GLN A 329 17.04 -4.15 19.66
C GLN A 329 17.11 -4.94 18.32
N ARG A 330 16.88 -6.25 18.36
CA ARG A 330 16.90 -7.12 17.17
C ARG A 330 15.83 -6.71 16.14
N LEU A 331 14.61 -6.47 16.59
CA LEU A 331 13.50 -6.03 15.73
C LEU A 331 13.76 -4.65 15.14
N HIS A 332 14.30 -3.73 15.93
CA HIS A 332 14.70 -2.39 15.50
C HIS A 332 15.74 -2.45 14.37
N GLU A 333 16.84 -3.18 14.59
CA GLU A 333 17.89 -3.35 13.59
C GLU A 333 17.38 -4.05 12.32
N GLY A 334 16.49 -5.03 12.49
CA GLY A 334 15.83 -5.73 11.40
C GLY A 334 14.93 -4.81 10.57
N ALA A 335 14.18 -3.90 11.23
CA ALA A 335 13.35 -2.91 10.56
C ALA A 335 14.21 -1.94 9.72
N LEU A 336 15.27 -1.39 10.30
CA LEU A 336 16.21 -0.51 9.61
C LEU A 336 16.89 -1.21 8.42
N ARG A 337 17.30 -2.46 8.59
CA ARG A 337 17.89 -3.26 7.51
C ARG A 337 16.91 -3.45 6.35
N LEU A 338 15.67 -3.87 6.63
CA LEU A 338 14.64 -4.03 5.60
C LEU A 338 14.33 -2.72 4.90
N TYR A 339 14.24 -1.61 5.65
CA TYR A 339 14.08 -0.29 5.05
C TYR A 339 15.23 0.02 4.08
N LYS A 340 16.47 -0.11 4.52
CA LYS A 340 17.65 0.19 3.70
C LYS A 340 17.74 -0.67 2.44
N GLU A 341 17.42 -1.95 2.56
CA GLU A 341 17.58 -2.91 1.47
C GLU A 341 16.41 -2.92 0.49
N ARG A 342 15.17 -2.70 0.96
CA ARG A 342 13.94 -2.97 0.18
C ARG A 342 12.84 -1.93 0.32
N LEU A 343 12.54 -1.44 1.54
CA LEU A 343 11.33 -0.68 1.83
C LEU A 343 11.51 0.84 1.66
N ASN A 344 12.36 1.25 0.72
CA ASN A 344 12.57 2.65 0.33
C ASN A 344 12.53 2.80 -1.20
N TRP A 345 12.24 4.00 -1.67
CA TRP A 345 12.05 4.26 -3.09
C TRP A 345 13.34 4.22 -3.91
N ASP A 346 14.50 4.44 -3.31
CA ASP A 346 15.79 4.31 -4.00
C ASP A 346 16.12 2.82 -4.26
N ALA A 347 15.81 1.92 -3.30
CA ALA A 347 15.91 0.47 -3.51
C ALA A 347 14.93 -0.01 -4.57
N TRP A 348 13.70 0.52 -4.55
CA TRP A 348 12.69 0.24 -5.56
C TRP A 348 13.15 0.66 -6.96
N GLY A 349 13.69 1.88 -7.12
CA GLY A 349 14.22 2.37 -8.39
C GLY A 349 15.39 1.53 -8.93
N ARG A 350 16.33 1.12 -8.05
CA ARG A 350 17.40 0.19 -8.44
C ARG A 350 16.85 -1.18 -8.88
N GLY A 351 15.82 -1.68 -8.21
CA GLY A 351 15.14 -2.92 -8.59
C GLY A 351 14.47 -2.81 -9.95
N LEU A 352 13.74 -1.72 -10.18
CA LEU A 352 13.09 -1.45 -11.47
C LEU A 352 14.11 -1.37 -12.61
N ARG A 353 15.21 -0.66 -12.41
CA ARG A 353 16.28 -0.56 -13.43
C ARG A 353 16.78 -1.94 -13.86
N LYS A 354 17.04 -2.83 -12.92
CA LYS A 354 17.46 -4.22 -13.22
C LYS A 354 16.42 -4.97 -14.05
N ILE A 355 15.13 -4.80 -13.71
CA ILE A 355 14.02 -5.42 -14.44
C ILE A 355 13.98 -4.89 -15.88
N ILE A 356 14.01 -3.57 -16.07
CA ILE A 356 14.02 -2.97 -17.40
C ILE A 356 15.21 -3.47 -18.21
N GLU A 357 16.42 -3.43 -17.67
CA GLU A 357 17.63 -3.91 -18.34
C GLU A 357 17.57 -5.41 -18.69
N GLN A 358 16.86 -6.23 -17.92
CA GLN A 358 16.69 -7.67 -18.19
C GLN A 358 15.66 -7.91 -19.29
N GLU A 359 14.56 -7.17 -19.29
CA GLU A 359 13.41 -7.39 -20.19
C GLU A 359 13.54 -6.67 -21.54
N THR A 360 14.54 -5.79 -21.70
CA THR A 360 14.78 -5.02 -22.95
C THR A 360 16.05 -5.45 -23.69
N LYS A 361 16.72 -6.50 -23.22
CA LYS A 361 17.84 -7.16 -23.93
C LYS A 361 17.32 -8.09 -25.02
#